data_c0e75fdf35b8c8831d5b544f0b814b5c
#
_entry.id   c0e75fdf35b8c8831d5b544f0b814b5c
#
_cell.length_a   1.000
_cell.length_b   1.000
_cell.length_c   1.000
_cell.angle_alpha   90.00
_cell.angle_beta   90.00
_cell.angle_gamma   90.00
#
_symmetry.space_group_name_H-M   'P 1'
#
loop_
_entity.id
_entity.type
_entity.pdbx_description
1 polymer ?
#
loop_
_entity_poly.entity_id
_entity_poly.type
_entity_poly.pdbx_seq_one_letter_code
_entity_poly.pdbx_strand_id
1 'polypeptide(L)'
;VYSDTPGVLQPNYKLQEQMLEFSRSALVDADVLLYVTDVQDNPEKNADFLDKVKRIKAKVFLIINKIDLTTQETLEQLVEYWHRVLPEATVFPISAQQKFGTDQLFTAIREALPECPPFFPKDQLTDKSSRFFVDEMIREKILLNYDKEIPYSVEVEVESFLDEEPDEQHPEGMIRIGAVIYVERDSQKGIIIGKGG
;
A
#
# COMPACT_ATOMS: atom_id res chain seq x y z
N VAL A 1 -6.90 -10.90 7.01
CA VAL A 1 -7.10 -9.50 6.59
C VAL A 1 -5.75 -8.81 6.55
N TYR A 2 -5.44 -8.09 5.48
CA TYR A 2 -4.29 -7.20 5.40
C TYR A 2 -4.76 -5.77 5.73
N SER A 3 -4.05 -5.11 6.64
CA SER A 3 -4.25 -3.69 6.95
C SER A 3 -3.05 -2.92 6.41
N ASP A 4 -3.26 -2.15 5.34
CA ASP A 4 -2.23 -1.26 4.83
C ASP A 4 -2.15 0.00 5.70
N THR A 5 -0.93 0.43 6.00
CA THR A 5 -0.70 1.61 6.84
C THR A 5 0.09 2.66 6.06
N PRO A 6 -0.17 3.95 6.31
CA PRO A 6 0.70 5.00 5.81
C PRO A 6 2.15 4.76 6.24
N GLY A 7 3.09 5.16 5.39
CA GLY A 7 4.52 5.08 5.72
C GLY A 7 4.87 5.83 7.02
N VAL A 8 5.81 5.28 7.78
CA VAL A 8 6.28 5.91 9.01
C VAL A 8 7.15 7.11 8.64
N LEU A 9 6.64 8.31 8.87
CA LEU A 9 7.31 9.57 8.60
C LEU A 9 7.45 10.36 9.91
N GLN A 10 8.49 11.19 10.00
CA GLN A 10 8.51 12.23 11.04
C GLN A 10 7.48 13.31 10.66
N PRO A 11 6.45 13.53 11.49
CA PRO A 11 5.37 14.43 11.12
C PRO A 11 5.84 15.89 11.13
N ASN A 12 5.64 16.58 10.01
CA ASN A 12 5.90 18.02 9.89
C ASN A 12 4.61 18.84 9.92
N TYR A 13 3.43 18.20 9.80
CA TYR A 13 2.12 18.83 9.81
C TYR A 13 1.03 17.87 10.27
N LYS A 14 -0.14 18.41 10.65
CA LYS A 14 -1.25 17.66 11.30
C LYS A 14 -1.70 16.40 10.57
N LEU A 15 -1.73 16.41 9.24
CA LEU A 15 -2.11 15.23 8.46
C LEU A 15 -1.12 14.07 8.68
N GLN A 16 0.17 14.36 8.73
CA GLN A 16 1.20 13.34 8.99
C GLN A 16 1.13 12.81 10.44
N GLU A 17 0.70 13.63 11.41
CA GLU A 17 0.44 13.16 12.77
C GLU A 17 -0.70 12.13 12.79
N GLN A 18 -1.80 12.40 12.09
CA GLN A 18 -2.92 11.45 11.97
C GLN A 18 -2.52 10.15 11.24
N MET A 19 -1.72 10.25 10.18
CA MET A 19 -1.17 9.08 9.48
C MET A 19 -0.31 8.22 10.41
N LEU A 20 0.52 8.86 11.25
CA LEU A 20 1.35 8.16 12.24
C LEU A 20 0.50 7.51 13.35
N GLU A 21 -0.57 8.15 13.80
CA GLU A 21 -1.51 7.57 14.77
C GLU A 21 -2.23 6.36 14.20
N PHE A 22 -2.64 6.41 12.92
CA PHE A 22 -3.22 5.26 12.23
C PHE A 22 -2.24 4.09 12.18
N SER A 23 -0.98 4.34 11.82
CA SER A 23 0.07 3.31 11.82
C SER A 23 0.33 2.74 13.23
N ARG A 24 0.19 3.57 14.28
CA ARG A 24 0.33 3.13 15.68
C ARG A 24 -0.84 2.26 16.12
N SER A 25 -2.07 2.59 15.73
CA SER A 25 -3.25 1.78 16.08
C SER A 25 -3.20 0.39 15.46
N ALA A 26 -2.71 0.29 14.22
CA ALA A 26 -2.53 -0.99 13.54
C ALA A 26 -1.55 -1.95 14.26
N LEU A 27 -0.61 -1.42 15.06
CA LEU A 27 0.30 -2.26 15.86
C LEU A 27 -0.39 -2.98 17.02
N VAL A 28 -1.54 -2.49 17.50
CA VAL A 28 -2.20 -3.02 18.71
C VAL A 28 -2.95 -4.31 18.41
N ASP A 29 -3.59 -4.41 17.25
CA ASP A 29 -4.50 -5.48 16.89
C ASP A 29 -3.91 -6.49 15.90
N ALA A 30 -2.64 -6.33 15.51
CA ALA A 30 -2.00 -7.20 14.55
C ALA A 30 -1.62 -8.56 15.15
N ASP A 31 -2.00 -9.66 14.48
CA ASP A 31 -1.46 -11.00 14.76
C ASP A 31 -0.02 -11.14 14.22
N VAL A 32 0.23 -10.56 13.06
CA VAL A 32 1.54 -10.52 12.40
C VAL A 32 1.82 -9.09 11.93
N LEU A 33 2.97 -8.56 12.29
CA LEU A 33 3.45 -7.27 11.78
C LEU A 33 4.43 -7.47 10.64
N LEU A 34 4.15 -6.88 9.48
CA LEU A 34 5.08 -6.78 8.36
C LEU A 34 5.78 -5.42 8.44
N TYR A 35 7.02 -5.39 8.91
CA TYR A 35 7.86 -4.19 8.86
C TYR A 35 8.61 -4.15 7.53
N VAL A 36 8.14 -3.30 6.62
CA VAL A 36 8.68 -3.22 5.27
C VAL A 36 9.68 -2.07 5.17
N THR A 37 10.88 -2.39 4.76
CA THR A 37 11.98 -1.47 4.41
C THR A 37 12.57 -1.86 3.05
N ASP A 38 13.52 -1.12 2.54
CA ASP A 38 14.24 -1.50 1.33
C ASP A 38 15.76 -1.28 1.46
N VAL A 39 16.50 -1.70 0.44
CA VAL A 39 17.97 -1.61 0.42
C VAL A 39 18.51 -0.19 0.29
N GLN A 40 17.67 0.80 0.02
CA GLN A 40 18.01 2.22 -0.13
C GLN A 40 17.64 3.03 1.11
N ASP A 41 16.80 2.50 2.00
CA ASP A 41 16.39 3.15 3.23
C ASP A 41 17.56 3.29 4.22
N ASN A 42 17.56 4.41 4.95
CA ASN A 42 18.42 4.55 6.12
C ASN A 42 17.75 3.89 7.33
N PRO A 43 18.31 2.76 7.85
CA PRO A 43 17.70 2.03 8.96
C PRO A 43 17.55 2.85 10.25
N GLU A 44 18.38 3.89 10.43
CA GLU A 44 18.35 4.72 11.65
C GLU A 44 17.24 5.78 11.65
N LYS A 45 16.63 6.04 10.50
CA LYS A 45 15.66 7.12 10.32
C LYS A 45 14.42 7.01 11.22
N ASN A 46 14.02 5.78 11.58
CA ASN A 46 12.77 5.49 12.31
C ASN A 46 13.01 4.84 13.67
N ALA A 47 14.11 5.18 14.35
CA ALA A 47 14.51 4.56 15.63
C ALA A 47 13.39 4.58 16.70
N ASP A 48 12.67 5.70 16.85
CA ASP A 48 11.55 5.83 17.81
C ASP A 48 10.38 4.89 17.51
N PHE A 49 10.14 4.61 16.22
CA PHE A 49 9.11 3.66 15.82
C PHE A 49 9.59 2.21 16.04
N LEU A 50 10.85 1.93 15.77
CA LEU A 50 11.47 0.62 16.02
C LEU A 50 11.39 0.23 17.49
N ASP A 51 11.54 1.18 18.42
CA ASP A 51 11.41 0.91 19.85
C ASP A 51 9.98 0.50 20.25
N LYS A 52 8.97 0.91 19.51
CA LYS A 52 7.60 0.41 19.67
C LYS A 52 7.45 -0.98 19.08
N VAL A 53 7.99 -1.22 17.88
CA VAL A 53 8.00 -2.54 17.23
C VAL A 53 8.64 -3.60 18.13
N LYS A 54 9.73 -3.29 18.82
CA LYS A 54 10.40 -4.19 19.79
C LYS A 54 9.50 -4.63 20.96
N ARG A 55 8.46 -3.85 21.27
CA ARG A 55 7.59 -4.08 22.46
C ARG A 55 6.29 -4.76 22.12
N ILE A 56 5.97 -4.95 20.85
CA ILE A 56 4.73 -5.62 20.44
C ILE A 56 4.81 -7.13 20.71
N LYS A 57 3.65 -7.72 20.93
CA LYS A 57 3.54 -9.18 21.12
C LYS A 57 3.34 -9.95 19.81
N ALA A 58 2.92 -9.23 18.76
CA ALA A 58 2.74 -9.81 17.45
C ALA A 58 4.05 -10.35 16.88
N LYS A 59 3.98 -11.38 16.06
CA LYS A 59 5.13 -11.88 15.33
C LYS A 59 5.58 -10.85 14.30
N VAL A 60 6.86 -10.46 14.34
CA VAL A 60 7.42 -9.47 13.43
C VAL A 60 8.13 -10.16 12.27
N PHE A 61 7.72 -9.83 11.05
CA PHE A 61 8.45 -10.13 9.83
C PHE A 61 9.08 -8.86 9.28
N LEU A 62 10.40 -8.82 9.25
CA LEU A 62 11.15 -7.73 8.65
C LEU A 62 11.38 -8.04 7.18
N ILE A 63 10.83 -7.20 6.31
CA ILE A 63 10.91 -7.38 4.87
C ILE A 63 11.90 -6.36 4.31
N ILE A 64 13.01 -6.84 3.73
CA ILE A 64 13.98 -6.03 3.01
C ILE A 64 13.65 -6.15 1.52
N ASN A 65 12.96 -5.16 0.97
CA ASN A 65 12.53 -5.15 -0.43
C ASN A 65 13.60 -4.56 -1.37
N LYS A 66 13.37 -4.70 -2.67
CA LYS A 66 14.20 -4.18 -3.77
C LYS A 66 15.63 -4.75 -3.77
N ILE A 67 15.81 -6.02 -3.36
CA ILE A 67 17.14 -6.65 -3.35
C ILE A 67 17.79 -6.77 -4.74
N ASP A 68 17.00 -6.63 -5.80
CA ASP A 68 17.45 -6.51 -7.19
C ASP A 68 18.28 -5.26 -7.47
N LEU A 69 18.26 -4.25 -6.58
CA LEU A 69 19.00 -3.00 -6.69
C LEU A 69 20.30 -2.98 -5.87
N THR A 70 20.72 -4.11 -5.28
CA THR A 70 21.90 -4.18 -4.43
C THR A 70 22.75 -5.40 -4.72
N THR A 71 23.97 -5.43 -4.15
CA THR A 71 24.85 -6.59 -4.21
C THR A 71 24.58 -7.54 -3.04
N GLN A 72 24.99 -8.80 -3.20
CA GLN A 72 24.85 -9.79 -2.12
C GLN A 72 25.60 -9.37 -0.85
N GLU A 73 26.83 -8.87 -0.98
CA GLU A 73 27.64 -8.42 0.15
C GLU A 73 26.94 -7.30 0.95
N THR A 74 26.37 -6.30 0.25
CA THR A 74 25.63 -5.20 0.90
C THR A 74 24.36 -5.71 1.57
N LEU A 75 23.67 -6.66 0.93
CA LEU A 75 22.47 -7.28 1.50
C LEU A 75 22.80 -8.06 2.78
N GLU A 76 23.87 -8.84 2.79
CA GLU A 76 24.33 -9.60 3.97
C GLU A 76 24.62 -8.66 5.15
N GLN A 77 25.33 -7.56 4.90
CA GLN A 77 25.58 -6.52 5.92
C GLN A 77 24.29 -5.89 6.47
N LEU A 78 23.34 -5.63 5.60
CA LEU A 78 22.03 -5.07 5.99
C LEU A 78 21.21 -6.08 6.80
N VAL A 79 21.20 -7.34 6.42
CA VAL A 79 20.55 -8.42 7.18
C VAL A 79 21.19 -8.55 8.57
N GLU A 80 22.52 -8.51 8.66
CA GLU A 80 23.24 -8.57 9.93
C GLU A 80 22.95 -7.36 10.83
N TYR A 81 22.85 -6.16 10.23
CA TYR A 81 22.40 -4.96 10.94
C TYR A 81 21.00 -5.16 11.55
N TRP A 82 20.04 -5.63 10.76
CA TRP A 82 18.67 -5.82 11.21
C TRP A 82 18.52 -6.91 12.27
N HIS A 83 19.30 -7.99 12.20
CA HIS A 83 19.35 -8.99 13.27
C HIS A 83 19.84 -8.41 14.61
N ARG A 84 20.70 -7.41 14.59
CA ARG A 84 21.12 -6.69 15.82
C ARG A 84 20.04 -5.75 16.33
N VAL A 85 19.31 -5.09 15.43
CA VAL A 85 18.29 -4.08 15.79
C VAL A 85 16.98 -4.72 16.23
N LEU A 86 16.55 -5.78 15.53
CA LEU A 86 15.31 -6.53 15.78
C LEU A 86 15.61 -8.04 15.86
N PRO A 87 16.23 -8.51 16.94
CA PRO A 87 16.69 -9.91 17.05
C PRO A 87 15.56 -10.94 17.03
N GLU A 88 14.36 -10.56 17.44
CA GLU A 88 13.17 -11.43 17.45
C GLU A 88 12.42 -11.46 16.10
N ALA A 89 12.79 -10.60 15.15
CA ALA A 89 12.15 -10.54 13.85
C ALA A 89 12.71 -11.62 12.91
N THR A 90 11.82 -12.22 12.12
CA THR A 90 12.24 -13.07 11.00
C THR A 90 12.48 -12.19 9.77
N VAL A 91 13.67 -12.23 9.22
CA VAL A 91 14.07 -11.39 8.08
C VAL A 91 13.76 -12.08 6.76
N PHE A 92 13.10 -11.35 5.86
CA PHE A 92 12.77 -11.77 4.50
C PHE A 92 13.34 -10.79 3.47
N PRO A 93 14.49 -11.10 2.87
CA PRO A 93 14.98 -10.37 1.69
C PRO A 93 14.12 -10.75 0.47
N ILE A 94 13.50 -9.76 -0.17
CA ILE A 94 12.64 -9.97 -1.33
C ILE A 94 12.89 -8.95 -2.44
N SER A 95 12.50 -9.29 -3.66
CA SER A 95 12.18 -8.34 -4.71
C SER A 95 10.73 -8.51 -5.12
N ALA A 96 9.86 -7.60 -4.69
CA ALA A 96 8.46 -7.62 -5.07
C ALA A 96 8.30 -7.48 -6.60
N GLN A 97 9.12 -6.65 -7.23
CA GLN A 97 9.11 -6.43 -8.68
C GLN A 97 9.47 -7.70 -9.46
N GLN A 98 10.50 -8.44 -9.01
CA GLN A 98 10.96 -9.68 -9.64
C GLN A 98 10.23 -10.92 -9.11
N LYS A 99 9.30 -10.74 -8.18
CA LYS A 99 8.58 -11.84 -7.48
C LYS A 99 9.51 -12.84 -6.79
N PHE A 100 10.70 -12.39 -6.37
CA PHE A 100 11.66 -13.22 -5.64
C PHE A 100 11.37 -13.15 -4.14
N GLY A 101 11.31 -14.31 -3.47
CA GLY A 101 11.09 -14.42 -2.03
C GLY A 101 9.64 -14.18 -1.57
N THR A 102 8.73 -13.76 -2.45
CA THR A 102 7.34 -13.43 -2.11
C THR A 102 6.51 -14.65 -1.69
N ASP A 103 6.73 -15.81 -2.32
CA ASP A 103 6.00 -17.04 -2.00
C ASP A 103 6.38 -17.59 -0.63
N GLN A 104 7.67 -17.52 -0.28
CA GLN A 104 8.17 -17.91 1.04
C GLN A 104 7.60 -16.98 2.13
N LEU A 105 7.60 -15.67 1.89
CA LEU A 105 6.99 -14.70 2.79
C LEU A 105 5.50 -14.98 2.97
N PHE A 106 4.74 -15.19 1.89
CA PHE A 106 3.32 -15.48 1.96
C PHE A 106 3.03 -16.76 2.74
N THR A 107 3.83 -17.80 2.54
CA THR A 107 3.72 -19.06 3.29
C THR A 107 3.97 -18.84 4.78
N ALA A 108 5.02 -18.09 5.14
CA ALA A 108 5.35 -17.79 6.52
C ALA A 108 4.25 -16.93 7.20
N ILE A 109 3.65 -15.97 6.48
CA ILE A 109 2.52 -15.19 7.00
C ILE A 109 1.35 -16.14 7.32
N ARG A 110 0.96 -17.00 6.38
CA ARG A 110 -0.14 -17.92 6.55
C ARG A 110 0.06 -18.87 7.73
N GLU A 111 1.28 -19.37 7.92
CA GLU A 111 1.62 -20.27 9.02
C GLU A 111 1.69 -19.57 10.38
N ALA A 112 1.91 -18.26 10.40
CA ALA A 112 1.98 -17.46 11.60
C ALA A 112 0.60 -16.98 12.10
N LEU A 113 -0.41 -16.97 11.24
CA LEU A 113 -1.75 -16.53 11.60
C LEU A 113 -2.48 -17.58 12.44
N PRO A 114 -3.22 -17.17 13.48
CA PRO A 114 -4.06 -18.08 14.24
C PRO A 114 -5.26 -18.55 13.40
N GLU A 115 -5.71 -19.78 13.65
CA GLU A 115 -6.98 -20.25 13.09
C GLU A 115 -8.14 -19.53 13.79
N CYS A 116 -8.96 -18.86 13.00
CA CYS A 116 -10.15 -18.16 13.48
C CYS A 116 -11.30 -18.24 12.45
N PRO A 117 -12.54 -17.99 12.86
CA PRO A 117 -13.63 -17.79 11.91
C PRO A 117 -13.32 -16.62 10.96
N PRO A 118 -13.79 -16.67 9.71
CA PRO A 118 -13.57 -15.58 8.78
C PRO A 118 -14.22 -14.29 9.27
N PHE A 119 -13.48 -13.18 9.23
CA PHE A 119 -14.00 -11.84 9.59
C PHE A 119 -14.96 -11.29 8.53
N PHE A 120 -14.83 -11.75 7.29
CA PHE A 120 -15.66 -11.34 6.15
C PHE A 120 -16.28 -12.56 5.48
N PRO A 121 -17.43 -12.44 4.81
CA PRO A 121 -17.96 -13.47 3.93
C PRO A 121 -16.91 -13.96 2.93
N LYS A 122 -16.94 -15.25 2.57
CA LYS A 122 -15.90 -15.87 1.71
C LYS A 122 -15.85 -15.32 0.29
N ASP A 123 -16.91 -14.68 -0.15
CA ASP A 123 -17.09 -14.00 -1.43
C ASP A 123 -16.73 -12.51 -1.37
N GLN A 124 -16.48 -11.96 -0.18
CA GLN A 124 -16.06 -10.58 0.01
C GLN A 124 -14.54 -10.46 0.09
N LEU A 125 -13.90 -9.90 -0.95
CA LEU A 125 -12.45 -9.69 -1.01
C LEU A 125 -11.99 -8.45 -0.25
N THR A 126 -12.87 -7.46 -0.07
CA THR A 126 -12.54 -6.15 0.50
C THR A 126 -13.78 -5.49 1.12
N ASP A 127 -13.57 -4.53 1.98
CA ASP A 127 -14.60 -3.64 2.53
C ASP A 127 -14.90 -2.43 1.63
N LYS A 128 -14.15 -2.25 0.54
CA LYS A 128 -14.30 -1.13 -0.38
C LYS A 128 -15.37 -1.38 -1.43
N SER A 129 -16.06 -0.31 -1.84
CA SER A 129 -17.06 -0.36 -2.90
C SER A 129 -16.42 -0.43 -4.29
N SER A 130 -17.20 -0.86 -5.30
CA SER A 130 -16.76 -0.81 -6.70
C SER A 130 -16.41 0.61 -7.16
N ARG A 131 -17.08 1.63 -6.62
CA ARG A 131 -16.76 3.05 -6.89
C ARG A 131 -15.33 3.40 -6.47
N PHE A 132 -14.93 2.99 -5.28
CA PHE A 132 -13.57 3.19 -4.78
C PHE A 132 -12.51 2.62 -5.74
N PHE A 133 -12.73 1.42 -6.27
CA PHE A 133 -11.78 0.83 -7.22
C PHE A 133 -11.70 1.61 -8.53
N VAL A 134 -12.82 2.17 -9.00
CA VAL A 134 -12.82 3.03 -10.19
C VAL A 134 -12.07 4.33 -9.94
N ASP A 135 -12.27 4.98 -8.78
CA ASP A 135 -11.49 6.16 -8.37
C ASP A 135 -9.99 5.87 -8.40
N GLU A 136 -9.56 4.76 -7.77
CA GLU A 136 -8.15 4.38 -7.73
C GLU A 136 -7.59 3.99 -9.11
N MET A 137 -8.36 3.33 -9.96
CA MET A 137 -7.96 3.03 -11.34
C MET A 137 -7.74 4.31 -12.17
N ILE A 138 -8.60 5.32 -12.01
CA ILE A 138 -8.44 6.61 -12.69
C ILE A 138 -7.20 7.32 -12.14
N ARG A 139 -7.00 7.34 -10.81
CA ARG A 139 -5.81 7.92 -10.17
C ARG A 139 -4.53 7.25 -10.64
N GLU A 140 -4.51 5.91 -10.75
CA GLU A 140 -3.38 5.17 -11.31
C GLU A 140 -3.05 5.64 -12.74
N LYS A 141 -4.07 5.81 -13.59
CA LYS A 141 -3.85 6.29 -14.97
C LYS A 141 -3.32 7.72 -15.00
N ILE A 142 -3.76 8.58 -14.07
CA ILE A 142 -3.19 9.92 -13.94
C ILE A 142 -1.71 9.85 -13.52
N LEU A 143 -1.36 9.03 -12.55
CA LEU A 143 0.02 8.81 -12.11
C LEU A 143 0.94 8.28 -13.22
N LEU A 144 0.42 7.42 -14.10
CA LEU A 144 1.19 6.81 -15.18
C LEU A 144 1.35 7.72 -16.42
N ASN A 145 0.44 8.66 -16.63
CA ASN A 145 0.39 9.48 -17.86
C ASN A 145 0.76 10.95 -17.66
N TYR A 146 0.86 11.41 -16.42
CA TYR A 146 1.24 12.80 -16.10
C TYR A 146 2.43 12.84 -15.15
N ASP A 147 3.22 13.90 -15.27
CA ASP A 147 4.44 14.11 -14.51
C ASP A 147 4.32 15.28 -13.52
N LYS A 148 5.39 15.47 -12.74
CA LYS A 148 5.59 16.57 -11.79
C LYS A 148 4.50 16.61 -10.72
N GLU A 149 3.88 17.79 -10.53
CA GLU A 149 2.87 18.05 -9.51
C GLU A 149 1.45 17.57 -9.88
N ILE A 150 1.15 17.32 -11.17
CA ILE A 150 -0.21 17.00 -11.61
C ILE A 150 -0.80 15.80 -10.87
N PRO A 151 -0.13 14.63 -10.76
CA PRO A 151 -0.70 13.47 -10.07
C PRO A 151 -0.99 13.71 -8.59
N TYR A 152 -0.31 14.64 -7.96
CA TYR A 152 -0.44 14.95 -6.53
C TYR A 152 -1.43 16.08 -6.24
N SER A 153 -1.91 16.75 -7.29
CA SER A 153 -2.82 17.90 -7.22
C SER A 153 -4.22 17.57 -7.76
N VAL A 154 -4.55 16.29 -7.86
CA VAL A 154 -5.85 15.84 -8.38
C VAL A 154 -6.57 14.99 -7.34
N GLU A 155 -7.89 15.14 -7.32
CA GLU A 155 -8.81 14.26 -6.60
C GLU A 155 -9.82 13.70 -7.60
N VAL A 156 -10.15 12.43 -7.46
CA VAL A 156 -11.11 11.73 -8.34
C VAL A 156 -12.31 11.33 -7.50
N GLU A 157 -13.50 11.57 -8.02
CA GLU A 157 -14.76 11.18 -7.40
C GLU A 157 -15.70 10.55 -8.42
N VAL A 158 -16.16 9.33 -8.16
CA VAL A 158 -17.21 8.67 -8.96
C VAL A 158 -18.58 9.17 -8.52
N GLU A 159 -19.18 10.07 -9.30
CA GLU A 159 -20.51 10.64 -9.02
C GLU A 159 -21.64 9.67 -9.35
N SER A 160 -21.51 8.93 -10.47
CA SER A 160 -22.54 7.97 -10.90
C SER A 160 -21.94 6.61 -11.23
N PHE A 161 -22.64 5.56 -10.84
CA PHE A 161 -22.30 4.17 -11.14
C PHE A 161 -23.62 3.44 -11.40
N LEU A 162 -23.94 3.20 -12.67
CA LEU A 162 -25.19 2.62 -13.13
C LEU A 162 -24.91 1.27 -13.77
N ASP A 163 -25.53 0.24 -13.22
CA ASP A 163 -25.53 -1.10 -13.78
C ASP A 163 -26.77 -1.22 -14.66
N GLU A 164 -26.57 -1.30 -15.97
CA GLU A 164 -27.64 -1.36 -16.97
C GLU A 164 -27.90 -2.81 -17.35
N GLU A 165 -29.14 -3.22 -17.32
CA GLU A 165 -29.57 -4.56 -17.70
C GLU A 165 -29.13 -4.89 -19.14
N PRO A 166 -28.92 -6.18 -19.48
CA PRO A 166 -28.58 -6.61 -20.83
C PRO A 166 -29.62 -6.13 -21.85
N ASP A 167 -29.14 -5.61 -22.97
CA ASP A 167 -29.93 -5.20 -24.12
C ASP A 167 -29.42 -5.82 -25.43
N GLU A 168 -30.01 -5.48 -26.58
CA GLU A 168 -29.60 -5.98 -27.89
C GLU A 168 -28.19 -5.54 -28.28
N GLN A 169 -27.71 -4.38 -27.78
CA GLN A 169 -26.38 -3.85 -28.07
C GLN A 169 -25.33 -4.35 -27.08
N HIS A 170 -25.75 -4.62 -25.84
CA HIS A 170 -24.91 -5.07 -24.73
C HIS A 170 -25.49 -6.33 -24.07
N PRO A 171 -25.35 -7.51 -24.70
CA PRO A 171 -25.95 -8.76 -24.22
C PRO A 171 -25.48 -9.23 -22.85
N GLU A 172 -24.32 -8.73 -22.39
CA GLU A 172 -23.74 -9.02 -21.07
C GLU A 172 -24.04 -7.94 -20.02
N GLY A 173 -24.87 -6.93 -20.41
CA GLY A 173 -25.07 -5.73 -19.61
C GLY A 173 -23.97 -4.69 -19.80
N MET A 174 -24.15 -3.51 -19.26
CA MET A 174 -23.19 -2.42 -19.31
C MET A 174 -23.15 -1.65 -18.00
N ILE A 175 -21.95 -1.34 -17.52
CA ILE A 175 -21.77 -0.43 -16.39
C ILE A 175 -21.41 0.95 -16.91
N ARG A 176 -22.27 1.93 -16.66
CA ARG A 176 -22.03 3.33 -17.01
C ARG A 176 -21.52 4.08 -15.78
N ILE A 177 -20.32 4.64 -15.90
CA ILE A 177 -19.64 5.33 -14.81
C ILE A 177 -19.38 6.78 -15.20
N GLY A 178 -19.81 7.70 -14.34
CA GLY A 178 -19.48 9.12 -14.43
C GLY A 178 -18.54 9.49 -13.29
N ALA A 179 -17.35 10.00 -13.62
CA ALA A 179 -16.38 10.45 -12.65
C ALA A 179 -15.96 11.90 -12.91
N VAL A 180 -15.64 12.63 -11.84
CA VAL A 180 -15.14 14.00 -11.88
C VAL A 180 -13.70 14.00 -11.38
N ILE A 181 -12.83 14.70 -12.10
CA ILE A 181 -11.44 14.92 -11.70
C ILE A 181 -11.32 16.37 -11.26
N TYR A 182 -11.12 16.59 -9.97
CA TYR A 182 -10.86 17.90 -9.39
C TYR A 182 -9.37 18.22 -9.49
N VAL A 183 -9.04 19.48 -9.72
CA VAL A 183 -7.67 19.99 -9.79
C VAL A 183 -7.54 21.24 -8.92
N GLU A 184 -6.35 21.49 -8.39
CA GLU A 184 -6.11 22.67 -7.53
C GLU A 184 -6.11 24.00 -8.30
N ARG A 185 -5.75 23.98 -9.61
CA ARG A 185 -5.56 25.19 -10.43
C ARG A 185 -6.15 25.03 -11.83
N ASP A 186 -6.70 26.10 -12.37
CA ASP A 186 -7.25 26.13 -13.73
C ASP A 186 -6.24 25.74 -14.83
N SER A 187 -4.96 26.07 -14.62
CA SER A 187 -3.89 25.67 -15.56
C SER A 187 -3.73 24.14 -15.66
N GLN A 188 -3.98 23.41 -14.59
CA GLN A 188 -3.92 21.95 -14.55
C GLN A 188 -5.11 21.31 -15.27
N LYS A 189 -6.28 21.96 -15.24
CA LYS A 189 -7.47 21.51 -15.97
C LYS A 189 -7.20 21.38 -17.47
N GLY A 190 -6.54 22.38 -18.05
CA GLY A 190 -6.17 22.36 -19.47
C GLY A 190 -5.19 21.23 -19.82
N ILE A 191 -4.31 20.84 -18.87
CA ILE A 191 -3.36 19.75 -19.06
C ILE A 191 -4.09 18.38 -19.02
N ILE A 192 -5.01 18.18 -18.07
CA ILE A 192 -5.80 16.94 -17.92
C ILE A 192 -6.71 16.73 -19.13
N ILE A 193 -7.40 17.79 -19.61
CA ILE A 193 -8.28 17.72 -20.78
C ILE A 193 -7.47 17.42 -22.05
N GLY A 194 -6.28 17.99 -22.18
CA GLY A 194 -5.41 17.81 -23.34
C GLY A 194 -5.86 18.62 -24.57
N LYS A 195 -5.16 18.40 -25.72
CA LYS A 195 -5.49 19.06 -26.98
C LYS A 195 -6.66 18.33 -27.64
N GLY A 196 -7.77 19.01 -27.72
CA GLY A 196 -8.97 18.54 -28.44
C GLY A 196 -10.10 18.07 -27.53
N GLY A 197 -9.95 18.20 -26.22
CA GLY A 197 -10.98 17.91 -25.25
C GLY A 197 -11.14 16.44 -24.93
#